data_680dc5142e2f7e471cb0d16a2abbda27
#
_entry.id   680dc5142e2f7e471cb0d16a2abbda27
#
_cell.length_a   1.000
_cell.length_b   1.000
_cell.length_c   1.000
_cell.angle_alpha   90.00
_cell.angle_beta   90.00
_cell.angle_gamma   90.00
#
_symmetry.space_group_name_H-M   'P 1'
#
loop_
_entity.id
_entity.type
_entity.pdbx_description
1 polymer ?
#
loop_
_entity_poly.entity_id
_entity_poly.type
_entity_poly.pdbx_seq_one_letter_code
_entity_poly.pdbx_strand_id
1 'polypeptide(L)'
;IRIAFAAGFIFFTFYYIVDNQRRKSFFISAIAVIFHYSTIISFFFFFLRPKRKITKIYLILPVLGMLFGLFINNAPSFSQAFFNLMPTFISYKAQLYFDLNTEGDLKRVTAVAMGFGSLIYYSLLFFMYFRIHNKDLSLKYYCALNFLLKITSVQLFLGFILLF
;
A
#
# COMPACT_ATOMS: atom_id res chain seq x y z
N ILE A 1 10.29 14.10 12.90
CA ILE A 1 10.52 13.23 14.05
C ILE A 1 9.34 12.26 14.25
N ARG A 2 8.07 12.71 14.41
CA ARG A 2 6.89 11.85 14.65
C ARG A 2 6.70 10.76 13.58
N ILE A 3 6.87 11.10 12.30
CA ILE A 3 6.75 10.15 11.17
C ILE A 3 7.82 9.05 11.25
N ALA A 4 9.07 9.41 11.61
CA ALA A 4 10.16 8.45 11.73
C ALA A 4 9.89 7.43 12.85
N PHE A 5 9.39 7.89 14.00
CA PHE A 5 8.97 6.99 15.09
C PHE A 5 7.85 6.07 14.65
N ALA A 6 6.81 6.62 14.00
CA ALA A 6 5.70 5.82 13.49
C ALA A 6 6.17 4.75 12.48
N ALA A 7 7.08 5.10 11.58
CA ALA A 7 7.68 4.16 10.62
C ALA A 7 8.45 3.04 11.35
N GLY A 8 9.26 3.37 12.37
CA GLY A 8 9.94 2.38 13.19
C GLY A 8 8.97 1.39 13.84
N PHE A 9 7.88 1.87 14.43
CA PHE A 9 6.85 0.99 15.01
C PHE A 9 6.16 0.11 13.95
N ILE A 10 5.96 0.60 12.73
CA ILE A 10 5.43 -0.22 11.63
C ILE A 10 6.38 -1.37 11.28
N PHE A 11 7.70 -1.14 11.23
CA PHE A 11 8.67 -2.22 11.01
C PHE A 11 8.60 -3.28 12.10
N PHE A 12 8.50 -2.88 13.38
CA PHE A 12 8.30 -3.83 14.47
C PHE A 12 6.96 -4.57 14.37
N THR A 13 5.90 -3.88 13.94
CA THR A 13 4.60 -4.50 13.65
C THR A 13 4.76 -5.63 12.64
N PHE A 14 5.44 -5.38 11.53
CA PHE A 14 5.69 -6.39 10.48
C PHE A 14 6.51 -7.56 11.00
N TYR A 15 7.57 -7.28 11.75
CA TYR A 15 8.39 -8.31 12.36
C TYR A 15 7.53 -9.27 13.21
N TYR A 16 6.70 -8.73 14.11
CA TYR A 16 5.85 -9.54 14.97
C TYR A 16 4.71 -10.25 14.24
N ILE A 17 4.21 -9.71 13.11
CA ILE A 17 3.24 -10.43 12.25
C ILE A 17 3.91 -11.66 11.64
N VAL A 18 5.13 -11.52 11.11
CA VAL A 18 5.88 -12.62 10.49
C VAL A 18 6.23 -13.68 11.53
N ASP A 19 6.61 -13.26 12.75
CA ASP A 19 6.93 -14.13 13.89
C ASP A 19 5.67 -14.73 14.56
N ASN A 20 4.48 -14.46 14.02
CA ASN A 20 3.19 -14.95 14.54
C ASN A 20 2.80 -14.43 15.93
N GLN A 21 3.43 -13.36 16.42
CA GLN A 21 3.14 -12.70 17.70
C GLN A 21 2.08 -11.60 17.54
N ARG A 22 0.87 -11.98 17.11
CA ARG A 22 -0.20 -11.03 16.72
C ARG A 22 -0.59 -10.04 17.81
N ARG A 23 -0.60 -10.46 19.08
CA ARG A 23 -0.96 -9.56 20.19
C ARG A 23 0.04 -8.42 20.32
N LYS A 24 1.35 -8.72 20.31
CA LYS A 24 2.41 -7.70 20.36
C LYS A 24 2.34 -6.77 19.15
N SER A 25 2.17 -7.34 17.97
CA SER A 25 2.01 -6.58 16.73
C SER A 25 0.83 -5.60 16.82
N PHE A 26 -0.31 -6.02 17.36
CA PHE A 26 -1.48 -5.16 17.55
C PHE A 26 -1.18 -3.95 18.44
N PHE A 27 -0.58 -4.19 19.62
CA PHE A 27 -0.21 -3.10 20.53
C PHE A 27 0.77 -2.12 19.90
N ILE A 28 1.78 -2.62 19.18
CA ILE A 28 2.77 -1.76 18.52
C ILE A 28 2.14 -0.96 17.37
N SER A 29 1.23 -1.55 16.61
CA SER A 29 0.44 -0.80 15.61
C SER A 29 -0.38 0.32 16.25
N ALA A 30 -1.03 0.04 17.39
CA ALA A 30 -1.79 1.06 18.12
C ALA A 30 -0.91 2.22 18.58
N ILE A 31 0.31 1.92 19.08
CA ILE A 31 1.30 2.94 19.42
C ILE A 31 1.69 3.74 18.18
N ALA A 32 1.94 3.10 17.04
CA ALA A 32 2.28 3.78 15.80
C ALA A 32 1.21 4.80 15.38
N VAL A 33 -0.08 4.47 15.55
CA VAL A 33 -1.19 5.36 15.23
C VAL A 33 -1.21 6.60 16.13
N ILE A 34 -0.83 6.49 17.39
CA ILE A 34 -0.72 7.62 18.31
C ILE A 34 0.33 8.62 17.81
N PHE A 35 1.45 8.13 17.26
CA PHE A 35 2.49 9.00 16.70
C PHE A 35 2.11 9.60 15.35
N HIS A 36 1.40 8.82 14.52
CA HIS A 36 0.98 9.29 13.21
C HIS A 36 -0.28 8.55 12.74
N TYR A 37 -1.39 9.26 12.70
CA TYR A 37 -2.72 8.69 12.41
C TYR A 37 -2.81 7.93 11.07
N SER A 38 -2.02 8.31 10.03
CA SER A 38 -2.03 7.61 8.75
C SER A 38 -1.54 6.15 8.86
N THR A 39 -0.85 5.81 9.94
CA THR A 39 -0.40 4.43 10.18
C THR A 39 -1.54 3.49 10.55
N ILE A 40 -2.77 4.01 10.73
CA ILE A 40 -3.99 3.20 10.92
C ILE A 40 -4.14 2.15 9.81
N ILE A 41 -3.63 2.43 8.61
CA ILE A 41 -3.61 1.49 7.49
C ILE A 41 -2.84 0.21 7.83
N SER A 42 -1.90 0.25 8.81
CA SER A 42 -1.17 -0.93 9.25
C SER A 42 -2.07 -2.02 9.84
N PHE A 43 -3.26 -1.66 10.35
CA PHE A 43 -4.22 -2.65 10.82
C PHE A 43 -4.76 -3.55 9.71
N PHE A 44 -4.82 -3.08 8.46
CA PHE A 44 -5.20 -3.92 7.32
C PHE A 44 -4.18 -5.05 7.07
N PHE A 45 -2.92 -4.86 7.47
CA PHE A 45 -1.90 -5.89 7.30
C PHE A 45 -2.09 -7.12 8.20
N PHE A 46 -2.89 -7.00 9.29
CA PHE A 46 -3.28 -8.16 10.11
C PHE A 46 -4.11 -9.19 9.33
N PHE A 47 -4.83 -8.76 8.28
CA PHE A 47 -5.59 -9.66 7.43
C PHE A 47 -4.69 -10.41 6.44
N LEU A 48 -3.48 -9.91 6.17
CA LEU A 48 -2.51 -10.56 5.32
C LEU A 48 -1.79 -11.66 6.10
N ARG A 49 -2.05 -12.92 5.73
CA ARG A 49 -1.42 -14.08 6.40
C ARG A 49 -0.07 -14.39 5.77
N PRO A 50 1.08 -14.27 6.51
CA PRO A 50 2.42 -14.53 5.95
C PRO A 50 2.61 -15.95 5.44
N LYS A 51 2.03 -16.93 6.15
CA LYS A 51 2.14 -18.37 5.84
C LYS A 51 1.26 -18.84 4.68
N ARG A 52 0.24 -18.08 4.29
CA ARG A 52 -0.65 -18.48 3.20
C ARG A 52 0.04 -18.29 1.86
N LYS A 53 0.01 -19.32 1.02
CA LYS A 53 0.58 -19.27 -0.34
C LYS A 53 0.17 -18.00 -1.07
N ILE A 54 1.11 -17.46 -1.83
CA ILE A 54 0.86 -16.33 -2.73
C ILE A 54 -0.05 -16.80 -3.84
N THR A 55 -1.07 -16.01 -4.12
CA THR A 55 -1.90 -16.14 -5.30
C THR A 55 -1.45 -15.12 -6.34
N LYS A 56 -1.57 -15.44 -7.63
CA LYS A 56 -1.24 -14.53 -8.74
C LYS A 56 -1.98 -13.19 -8.67
N ILE A 57 -3.08 -13.15 -7.91
CA ILE A 57 -3.85 -11.93 -7.68
C ILE A 57 -3.01 -10.76 -7.14
N TYR A 58 -1.98 -11.05 -6.32
CA TYR A 58 -1.10 -9.99 -5.80
C TYR A 58 -0.18 -9.38 -6.86
N LEU A 59 0.03 -10.03 -8.01
CA LEU A 59 0.71 -9.44 -9.15
C LEU A 59 -0.24 -8.60 -10.02
N ILE A 60 -1.50 -9.02 -10.08
CA ILE A 60 -2.52 -8.35 -10.90
C ILE A 60 -3.08 -7.12 -10.17
N LEU A 61 -3.11 -7.15 -8.84
CA LEU A 61 -3.70 -6.11 -8.01
C LEU A 61 -3.20 -4.69 -8.31
N PRO A 62 -1.88 -4.42 -8.47
CA PRO A 62 -1.40 -3.09 -8.85
C PRO A 62 -1.90 -2.62 -10.22
N VAL A 63 -2.00 -3.54 -11.19
CA VAL A 63 -2.52 -3.23 -12.53
C VAL A 63 -4.00 -2.85 -12.44
N LEU A 64 -4.78 -3.58 -11.66
CA LEU A 64 -6.18 -3.24 -11.40
C LEU A 64 -6.31 -1.87 -10.72
N GLY A 65 -5.43 -1.56 -9.75
CA GLY A 65 -5.39 -0.25 -9.12
C GLY A 65 -5.13 0.87 -10.12
N MET A 66 -4.17 0.68 -11.03
CA MET A 66 -3.86 1.63 -12.09
C MET A 66 -5.06 1.85 -13.03
N LEU A 67 -5.68 0.76 -13.52
CA LEU A 67 -6.85 0.85 -14.39
C LEU A 67 -8.01 1.56 -13.69
N PHE A 68 -8.24 1.24 -12.43
CA PHE A 68 -9.30 1.86 -11.64
C PHE A 68 -9.02 3.35 -11.37
N GLY A 69 -7.77 3.70 -11.05
CA GLY A 69 -7.35 5.09 -10.88
C GLY A 69 -7.54 5.91 -12.18
N LEU A 70 -7.12 5.37 -13.32
CA LEU A 70 -7.36 6.01 -14.63
C LEU A 70 -8.85 6.16 -14.92
N PHE A 71 -9.68 5.17 -14.57
CA PHE A 71 -11.12 5.25 -14.73
C PHE A 71 -11.72 6.37 -13.87
N ILE A 72 -11.35 6.45 -12.59
CA ILE A 72 -11.82 7.51 -11.67
C ILE A 72 -11.45 8.90 -12.22
N ASN A 73 -10.22 9.05 -12.70
CA ASN A 73 -9.73 10.33 -13.21
C ASN A 73 -10.46 10.80 -14.49
N ASN A 74 -10.89 9.87 -15.33
CA ASN A 74 -11.60 10.17 -16.57
C ASN A 74 -13.14 10.24 -16.42
N ALA A 75 -13.68 9.92 -15.25
CA ALA A 75 -15.11 9.93 -14.96
C ALA A 75 -15.44 10.84 -13.75
N PRO A 76 -15.47 12.17 -13.91
CA PRO A 76 -15.60 13.12 -12.80
C PRO A 76 -16.88 12.93 -11.98
N SER A 77 -18.00 12.57 -12.60
CA SER A 77 -19.25 12.27 -11.88
C SER A 77 -19.14 11.03 -10.99
N PHE A 78 -18.40 10.02 -11.44
CA PHE A 78 -18.13 8.82 -10.64
C PHE A 78 -17.15 9.11 -9.50
N SER A 79 -16.12 9.92 -9.74
CA SER A 79 -15.16 10.29 -8.71
C SER A 79 -15.82 11.07 -7.57
N GLN A 80 -16.71 12.02 -7.88
CA GLN A 80 -17.48 12.76 -6.86
C GLN A 80 -18.38 11.80 -6.05
N ALA A 81 -19.12 10.92 -6.71
CA ALA A 81 -19.95 9.92 -6.03
C ALA A 81 -19.11 9.01 -5.12
N PHE A 82 -17.94 8.58 -5.59
CA PHE A 82 -17.01 7.75 -4.83
C PHE A 82 -16.44 8.48 -3.60
N PHE A 83 -16.05 9.74 -3.75
CA PHE A 83 -15.57 10.56 -2.62
C PHE A 83 -16.67 10.84 -1.59
N ASN A 84 -17.90 11.02 -2.02
CA ASN A 84 -19.04 11.21 -1.13
C ASN A 84 -19.38 9.98 -0.27
N LEU A 85 -18.99 8.79 -0.71
CA LEU A 85 -19.13 7.54 0.05
C LEU A 85 -18.03 7.36 1.12
N MET A 86 -16.95 8.14 1.04
CA MET A 86 -15.85 8.06 2.00
C MET A 86 -16.15 8.87 3.26
N PRO A 87 -15.58 8.48 4.42
CA PRO A 87 -15.61 9.33 5.61
C PRO A 87 -15.05 10.73 5.31
N THR A 88 -15.68 11.76 5.85
CA THR A 88 -15.40 13.20 5.53
C THR A 88 -13.92 13.57 5.61
N PHE A 89 -13.16 13.03 6.58
CA PHE A 89 -11.73 13.31 6.71
C PHE A 89 -10.87 12.68 5.59
N ILE A 90 -11.31 11.58 4.99
CA ILE A 90 -10.65 10.95 3.84
C ILE A 90 -11.07 11.65 2.55
N SER A 91 -12.37 11.91 2.40
CA SER A 91 -12.97 12.61 1.27
C SER A 91 -12.33 13.98 1.05
N TYR A 92 -12.20 14.80 2.11
CA TYR A 92 -11.56 16.11 2.03
C TYR A 92 -10.10 16.03 1.53
N LYS A 93 -9.31 15.08 2.05
CA LYS A 93 -7.94 14.92 1.59
C LYS A 93 -7.85 14.39 0.17
N ALA A 94 -8.70 13.44 -0.19
CA ALA A 94 -8.74 12.88 -1.55
C ALA A 94 -9.12 13.97 -2.57
N GLN A 95 -10.10 14.80 -2.25
CA GLN A 95 -10.49 15.95 -3.08
C GLN A 95 -9.35 16.97 -3.21
N LEU A 96 -8.68 17.32 -2.11
CA LEU A 96 -7.55 18.24 -2.13
C LEU A 96 -6.42 17.73 -3.07
N TYR A 97 -6.09 16.44 -3.02
CA TYR A 97 -5.10 15.84 -3.93
C TYR A 97 -5.61 15.79 -5.38
N PHE A 98 -6.89 15.55 -5.58
CA PHE A 98 -7.51 15.56 -6.89
C PHE A 98 -7.47 16.96 -7.51
N ASP A 99 -7.83 18.00 -6.76
CA ASP A 99 -7.81 19.39 -7.20
C ASP A 99 -6.38 19.87 -7.49
N LEU A 100 -5.40 19.55 -6.64
CA LEU A 100 -3.99 19.85 -6.87
C LEU A 100 -3.45 19.16 -8.14
N ASN A 101 -3.96 17.99 -8.47
CA ASN A 101 -3.59 17.27 -9.70
C ASN A 101 -4.25 17.86 -10.95
N THR A 102 -5.33 18.61 -10.83
CA THR A 102 -5.99 19.27 -11.97
C THR A 102 -5.34 20.60 -12.37
N GLU A 103 -4.56 21.25 -11.49
CA GLU A 103 -3.83 22.47 -11.79
C GLU A 103 -2.47 22.17 -12.49
N GLY A 104 -2.51 22.09 -13.78
CA GLY A 104 -1.54 22.20 -14.89
C GLY A 104 -0.12 21.64 -14.71
N ASP A 105 0.85 22.37 -14.17
CA ASP A 105 2.28 22.03 -14.24
C ASP A 105 2.77 21.02 -13.20
N LEU A 106 2.19 20.99 -12.02
CA LEU A 106 2.49 19.98 -11.00
C LEU A 106 2.09 18.58 -11.46
N LYS A 107 1.06 18.48 -12.29
CA LYS A 107 0.53 17.23 -12.85
C LYS A 107 1.58 16.43 -13.64
N ARG A 108 2.41 17.11 -14.45
CA ARG A 108 3.41 16.45 -15.29
C ARG A 108 4.59 15.93 -14.48
N VAL A 109 5.10 16.72 -13.54
CA VAL A 109 6.29 16.36 -12.74
C VAL A 109 5.97 15.23 -11.76
N THR A 110 4.81 15.30 -11.09
CA THR A 110 4.37 14.25 -10.16
C THR A 110 4.03 12.95 -10.87
N ALA A 111 3.35 13.01 -12.02
CA ALA A 111 3.00 11.81 -12.79
C ALA A 111 4.24 11.07 -13.31
N VAL A 112 5.26 11.80 -13.79
CA VAL A 112 6.53 11.20 -14.25
C VAL A 112 7.31 10.61 -13.08
N ALA A 113 7.47 11.34 -11.99
CA ALA A 113 8.20 10.84 -10.81
C ALA A 113 7.51 9.63 -10.17
N MET A 114 6.17 9.63 -10.11
CA MET A 114 5.40 8.50 -9.61
C MET A 114 5.42 7.31 -10.57
N GLY A 115 5.42 7.54 -11.88
CA GLY A 115 5.55 6.49 -12.89
C GLY A 115 6.84 5.71 -12.74
N PHE A 116 7.98 6.38 -12.60
CA PHE A 116 9.29 5.74 -12.38
C PHE A 116 9.34 5.00 -11.02
N GLY A 117 8.88 5.62 -9.95
CA GLY A 117 8.83 4.99 -8.64
C GLY A 117 7.98 3.72 -8.65
N SER A 118 6.81 3.76 -9.25
CA SER A 118 5.91 2.60 -9.33
C SER A 118 6.48 1.48 -10.20
N LEU A 119 7.20 1.78 -11.28
CA LEU A 119 7.90 0.79 -12.09
C LEU A 119 9.00 0.06 -11.29
N ILE A 120 9.77 0.79 -10.48
CA ILE A 120 10.77 0.19 -9.59
C ILE A 120 10.11 -0.74 -8.59
N TYR A 121 9.04 -0.28 -7.92
CA TYR A 121 8.30 -1.11 -6.96
C TYR A 121 7.67 -2.33 -7.61
N TYR A 122 7.14 -2.20 -8.82
CA TYR A 122 6.58 -3.31 -9.56
C TYR A 122 7.64 -4.33 -9.97
N SER A 123 8.82 -3.85 -10.40
CA SER A 123 9.96 -4.71 -10.71
C SER A 123 10.46 -5.48 -9.49
N LEU A 124 10.53 -4.82 -8.33
CA LEU A 124 10.87 -5.47 -7.05
C LEU A 124 9.83 -6.53 -6.66
N LEU A 125 8.55 -6.24 -6.88
CA LEU A 125 7.46 -7.18 -6.61
C LEU A 125 7.58 -8.43 -7.49
N PHE A 126 7.87 -8.27 -8.78
CA PHE A 126 8.14 -9.38 -9.69
C PHE A 126 9.36 -10.18 -9.24
N PHE A 127 10.45 -9.51 -8.92
CA PHE A 127 11.66 -10.16 -8.41
C PHE A 127 11.38 -10.99 -7.16
N MET A 128 10.66 -10.44 -6.18
CA MET A 128 10.26 -11.16 -4.97
C MET A 128 9.39 -12.39 -5.31
N TYR A 129 8.45 -12.25 -6.25
CA TYR A 129 7.59 -13.35 -6.67
C TYR A 129 8.39 -14.50 -7.27
N PHE A 130 9.30 -14.22 -8.20
CA PHE A 130 10.18 -15.24 -8.79
C PHE A 130 11.10 -15.86 -7.75
N ARG A 131 11.65 -15.05 -6.83
CA ARG A 131 12.53 -15.55 -5.77
C ARG A 131 11.82 -16.54 -4.87
N ILE A 132 10.55 -16.30 -4.55
CA ILE A 132 9.76 -17.20 -3.70
C ILE A 132 9.46 -18.53 -4.42
N HIS A 133 9.25 -18.49 -5.75
CA HIS A 133 8.88 -19.70 -6.50
C HIS A 133 10.07 -20.55 -6.91
N ASN A 134 11.25 -19.98 -7.10
CA ASN A 134 12.39 -20.64 -7.73
C ASN A 134 13.48 -21.10 -6.77
N LYS A 135 13.34 -20.94 -5.45
CA LYS A 135 14.38 -21.32 -4.48
C LYS A 135 13.79 -21.96 -3.24
N ASP A 136 14.50 -22.98 -2.74
CA ASP A 136 14.30 -23.54 -1.41
C ASP A 136 14.72 -22.49 -0.35
N LEU A 137 13.73 -21.72 0.10
CA LEU A 137 13.91 -20.72 1.13
C LEU A 137 13.58 -21.32 2.49
N SER A 138 14.36 -20.96 3.51
CA SER A 138 13.94 -21.27 4.88
C SER A 138 12.54 -20.69 5.15
N LEU A 139 11.75 -21.41 5.96
CA LEU A 139 10.36 -21.02 6.25
C LEU A 139 10.22 -19.57 6.70
N LYS A 140 11.17 -19.09 7.49
CA LYS A 140 11.17 -17.69 8.00
C LYS A 140 11.37 -16.69 6.87
N TYR A 141 12.30 -16.95 5.97
CA TYR A 141 12.56 -16.10 4.79
C TYR A 141 11.37 -16.09 3.83
N TYR A 142 10.80 -17.28 3.59
CA TYR A 142 9.58 -17.42 2.79
C TYR A 142 8.44 -16.58 3.34
N CYS A 143 8.17 -16.67 4.65
CA CYS A 143 7.10 -15.89 5.29
C CYS A 143 7.35 -14.39 5.20
N ALA A 144 8.59 -13.93 5.38
CA ALA A 144 8.94 -12.52 5.29
C ALA A 144 8.76 -11.97 3.87
N LEU A 145 9.31 -12.64 2.85
CA LEU A 145 9.17 -12.22 1.45
C LEU A 145 7.72 -12.27 0.99
N ASN A 146 6.98 -13.32 1.35
CA ASN A 146 5.58 -13.46 1.04
C ASN A 146 4.74 -12.32 1.64
N PHE A 147 5.05 -11.95 2.86
CA PHE A 147 4.35 -10.86 3.54
C PHE A 147 4.69 -9.50 2.90
N LEU A 148 5.96 -9.22 2.63
CA LEU A 148 6.42 -8.02 1.94
C LEU A 148 5.76 -7.88 0.56
N LEU A 149 5.72 -8.95 -0.23
CA LEU A 149 5.07 -8.95 -1.54
C LEU A 149 3.60 -8.57 -1.43
N LYS A 150 2.87 -9.16 -0.47
CA LYS A 150 1.45 -8.83 -0.26
C LYS A 150 1.24 -7.37 0.13
N ILE A 151 2.08 -6.85 1.04
CA ILE A 151 2.04 -5.44 1.45
C ILE A 151 2.30 -4.53 0.26
N THR A 152 3.40 -4.77 -0.46
CA THR A 152 3.80 -3.93 -1.61
C THR A 152 2.71 -3.92 -2.68
N SER A 153 2.10 -5.08 -2.96
CA SER A 153 1.00 -5.20 -3.91
C SER A 153 -0.22 -4.36 -3.49
N VAL A 154 -0.63 -4.46 -2.22
CA VAL A 154 -1.77 -3.69 -1.70
C VAL A 154 -1.45 -2.20 -1.66
N GLN A 155 -0.22 -1.82 -1.29
CA GLN A 155 0.21 -0.42 -1.28
C GLN A 155 0.20 0.19 -2.68
N LEU A 156 0.69 -0.55 -3.69
CA LEU A 156 0.66 -0.10 -5.08
C LEU A 156 -0.79 0.02 -5.58
N PHE A 157 -1.65 -0.93 -5.26
CA PHE A 157 -3.08 -0.87 -5.61
C PHE A 157 -3.73 0.39 -5.04
N LEU A 158 -3.59 0.62 -3.74
CA LEU A 158 -4.16 1.80 -3.08
C LEU A 158 -3.50 3.10 -3.57
N GLY A 159 -2.19 3.09 -3.76
CA GLY A 159 -1.44 4.22 -4.29
C GLY A 159 -1.93 4.63 -5.68
N PHE A 160 -2.13 3.70 -6.59
CA PHE A 160 -2.65 3.99 -7.92
C PHE A 160 -4.08 4.53 -7.91
N ILE A 161 -4.96 4.02 -7.02
CA ILE A 161 -6.32 4.55 -6.89
C ILE A 161 -6.33 6.01 -6.38
N LEU A 162 -5.40 6.35 -5.49
CA LEU A 162 -5.36 7.68 -4.86
C LEU A 162 -4.56 8.71 -5.66
N LEU A 163 -3.74 8.27 -6.62
CA LEU A 163 -2.78 9.11 -7.34
C LEU A 163 -3.17 9.36 -8.80
N PHE A 164 -4.04 8.55 -9.37
CA PHE A 164 -4.60 8.72 -10.71
C PHE A 164 -6.06 9.16 -10.66
#